data_197524e37d269a4be09b696e81d955c8
#
_entry.id   197524e37d269a4be09b696e81d955c8
#
_cell.length_a   1.000
_cell.length_b   1.000
_cell.length_c   1.000
_cell.angle_alpha   90.00
_cell.angle_beta   90.00
_cell.angle_gamma   90.00
#
_symmetry.space_group_name_H-M   'P 1'
#
loop_
_entity.id
_entity.type
_entity.pdbx_description
1 polymer ?
#
loop_
_entity_poly.entity_id
_entity_poly.type
_entity_poly.pdbx_seq_one_letter_code
_entity_poly.pdbx_strand_id
1 'polypeptide(L)'
;MPRLKSSGYLHYAMSLFLRRPLIILLALLTLFVALNDLGHRKLANPDEGRYSEISREMAASGDFVTPRLNGLKYFEKPPMQYWATAISFTLFGESELTARLYTALCGLGCVLLIAYTGKRVFDEETGLLAGLALLGSPYFVAMSAIVTLDMGLTLWMTVTVSSVLISQHALTDRSRRRWLWLAWAGMAAAVLSKGLIGIVFPAAAVLLYCVSQRNFRLLRKLEWLVGLPIFLAVSAPWFVLVSMANPEFPQFFFIHEHVERFLSTVHRREQPWWFFLPILFLGLLPWAIALIPACVEGWRRPAQLSRASGAQSFSFAPIKFLLIYSIFILLFFSKSGSKLAGYISPLFPALALVIGAYLRSVEPKRLSWWVLPVIPLALAGAYAAWIAPEARADEFSRVLYAEMSFWVTAAAISIAIAAVAAFGLFRAKRKFPGVLMLALGTMIGMELVEHGYERISPLQSGFAVSEAVKAHLKPETRLYSVGNYEQTLPFYLKRTLTLVDYVDEFQMGQLSEPGKWIAKLDDFPAAWNIPGPAIAVIPPRDVDKIRALGVEFDVIHSDPRRAAIKKKTSTFP
;
A
#
# COMPACT_ATOMS: atom_id res chain seq x y z
N MET A 1 -54.84 22.66 -24.19
CA MET A 1 -54.26 22.12 -22.94
C MET A 1 -53.30 20.99 -23.32
N PRO A 2 -52.00 21.17 -23.18
CA PRO A 2 -51.03 20.12 -23.44
C PRO A 2 -50.93 19.21 -22.23
N ARG A 3 -51.15 17.91 -22.42
CA ARG A 3 -50.91 16.87 -21.40
C ARG A 3 -49.41 16.80 -21.07
N LEU A 4 -49.05 17.28 -19.89
CA LEU A 4 -47.70 17.23 -19.34
C LEU A 4 -47.20 15.79 -19.20
N LYS A 5 -45.99 15.58 -19.66
CA LYS A 5 -45.20 14.37 -19.56
C LYS A 5 -44.91 13.98 -18.11
N SER A 6 -45.85 13.34 -17.41
CA SER A 6 -45.70 12.84 -16.03
C SER A 6 -44.80 11.61 -15.94
N SER A 7 -44.52 10.89 -17.05
CA SER A 7 -43.72 9.68 -17.04
C SER A 7 -42.20 9.92 -16.82
N GLY A 8 -41.70 11.08 -17.21
CA GLY A 8 -40.27 11.41 -17.05
C GLY A 8 -39.86 11.72 -15.60
N TYR A 9 -40.74 12.38 -14.84
CA TYR A 9 -40.49 12.70 -13.43
C TYR A 9 -40.55 11.46 -12.52
N LEU A 10 -41.49 10.55 -12.76
CA LEU A 10 -41.58 9.29 -12.03
C LEU A 10 -40.36 8.36 -12.32
N HIS A 11 -39.92 8.28 -13.56
CA HIS A 11 -38.72 7.53 -13.92
C HIS A 11 -37.46 8.14 -13.31
N TYR A 12 -37.34 9.45 -13.25
CA TYR A 12 -36.21 10.14 -12.64
C TYR A 12 -36.21 9.97 -11.11
N ALA A 13 -37.36 10.14 -10.46
CA ALA A 13 -37.50 9.93 -9.00
C ALA A 13 -37.28 8.49 -8.60
N MET A 14 -37.80 7.53 -9.35
CA MET A 14 -37.61 6.09 -9.12
C MET A 14 -36.15 5.66 -9.38
N SER A 15 -35.46 6.27 -10.34
CA SER A 15 -34.03 6.03 -10.57
C SER A 15 -33.16 6.59 -9.43
N LEU A 16 -33.52 7.73 -8.84
CA LEU A 16 -32.85 8.30 -7.68
C LEU A 16 -33.05 7.43 -6.42
N PHE A 17 -34.25 6.86 -6.24
CA PHE A 17 -34.56 6.01 -5.09
C PHE A 17 -33.81 4.67 -5.14
N LEU A 18 -33.62 4.09 -6.33
CA LEU A 18 -32.87 2.85 -6.54
C LEU A 18 -31.34 3.03 -6.48
N ARG A 19 -30.82 4.24 -6.65
CA ARG A 19 -29.36 4.49 -6.67
C ARG A 19 -28.76 4.70 -5.28
N ARG A 20 -29.53 5.27 -4.32
CA ARG A 20 -29.07 5.40 -2.93
C ARG A 20 -28.63 4.09 -2.30
N PRO A 21 -29.38 2.97 -2.41
CA PRO A 21 -28.94 1.68 -1.86
C PRO A 21 -27.66 1.14 -2.51
N LEU A 22 -27.39 1.44 -3.78
CA LEU A 22 -26.15 1.01 -4.45
C LEU A 22 -24.92 1.76 -3.94
N ILE A 23 -25.05 3.04 -3.62
CA ILE A 23 -23.96 3.83 -2.99
C ILE A 23 -23.71 3.30 -1.58
N ILE A 24 -24.76 3.03 -0.82
CA ILE A 24 -24.66 2.44 0.52
C ILE A 24 -24.03 1.06 0.43
N LEU A 25 -24.45 0.23 -0.50
CA LEU A 25 -23.86 -1.10 -0.73
C LEU A 25 -22.36 -0.99 -1.03
N LEU A 26 -21.95 -0.10 -1.93
CA LEU A 26 -20.53 0.13 -2.23
C LEU A 26 -19.77 0.54 -0.96
N ALA A 27 -20.31 1.46 -0.17
CA ALA A 27 -19.68 1.91 1.07
C ALA A 27 -19.55 0.77 2.10
N LEU A 28 -20.60 -0.05 2.26
CA LEU A 28 -20.59 -1.20 3.19
C LEU A 28 -19.61 -2.29 2.73
N LEU A 29 -19.59 -2.61 1.43
CA LEU A 29 -18.62 -3.57 0.87
C LEU A 29 -17.19 -3.07 1.06
N THR A 30 -16.94 -1.78 0.81
CA THR A 30 -15.62 -1.20 1.00
C THR A 30 -15.21 -1.20 2.47
N LEU A 31 -16.14 -0.89 3.38
CA LEU A 31 -15.90 -0.93 4.81
C LEU A 31 -15.62 -2.35 5.29
N PHE A 32 -16.38 -3.33 4.79
CA PHE A 32 -16.16 -4.74 5.10
C PHE A 32 -14.75 -5.18 4.70
N VAL A 33 -14.36 -4.99 3.43
CA VAL A 33 -13.01 -5.33 2.95
C VAL A 33 -11.92 -4.58 3.70
N ALA A 34 -12.14 -3.32 4.05
CA ALA A 34 -11.14 -2.52 4.74
C ALA A 34 -10.91 -2.94 6.19
N LEU A 35 -11.89 -3.53 6.87
CA LEU A 35 -11.80 -3.85 8.30
C LEU A 35 -11.79 -5.35 8.61
N ASN A 36 -12.24 -6.18 7.67
CA ASN A 36 -12.27 -7.62 7.87
C ASN A 36 -10.85 -8.16 7.95
N ASP A 37 -10.64 -9.12 8.82
CA ASP A 37 -9.40 -9.92 8.98
C ASP A 37 -8.09 -9.13 9.28
N LEU A 38 -8.14 -7.78 9.46
CA LEU A 38 -6.94 -6.96 9.71
C LEU A 38 -6.13 -7.41 10.94
N GLY A 39 -6.80 -7.92 11.97
CA GLY A 39 -6.17 -8.35 13.22
C GLY A 39 -5.81 -9.83 13.26
N HIS A 40 -6.27 -10.63 12.30
CA HIS A 40 -6.08 -12.08 12.31
C HIS A 40 -4.63 -12.47 11.99
N ARG A 41 -4.07 -11.89 10.96
CA ARG A 41 -2.75 -12.21 10.43
C ARG A 41 -1.64 -11.52 11.24
N LYS A 42 -0.57 -12.28 11.61
CA LYS A 42 0.62 -11.70 12.23
C LYS A 42 1.33 -10.72 11.30
N LEU A 43 2.03 -9.73 11.90
CA LEU A 43 2.82 -8.77 11.12
C LEU A 43 3.91 -9.51 10.34
N ALA A 44 4.05 -9.18 9.06
CA ALA A 44 5.02 -9.78 8.18
C ALA A 44 6.31 -8.95 8.06
N ASN A 45 7.44 -9.63 7.91
CA ASN A 45 8.72 -9.01 7.57
C ASN A 45 8.77 -8.58 6.09
N PRO A 46 9.55 -7.54 5.76
CA PRO A 46 10.19 -6.61 6.68
C PRO A 46 9.30 -5.40 7.03
N ASP A 47 8.45 -4.93 6.11
CA ASP A 47 7.83 -3.62 6.15
C ASP A 47 6.78 -3.47 7.25
N GLU A 48 5.91 -4.49 7.47
CA GLU A 48 4.90 -4.41 8.53
C GLU A 48 5.55 -4.33 9.91
N GLY A 49 6.59 -5.12 10.16
CA GLY A 49 7.34 -5.07 11.42
C GLY A 49 8.03 -3.73 11.61
N ARG A 50 8.79 -3.30 10.61
CA ARG A 50 9.56 -2.05 10.62
C ARG A 50 8.69 -0.84 10.91
N TYR A 51 7.63 -0.63 10.12
CA TYR A 51 6.80 0.56 10.26
C TYR A 51 5.93 0.54 11.51
N SER A 52 5.52 -0.65 11.95
CA SER A 52 4.81 -0.81 13.23
C SER A 52 5.72 -0.52 14.42
N GLU A 53 6.98 -0.99 14.40
CA GLU A 53 7.92 -0.71 15.48
C GLU A 53 8.30 0.76 15.55
N ILE A 54 8.60 1.42 14.43
CA ILE A 54 8.85 2.88 14.40
C ILE A 54 7.66 3.63 15.02
N SER A 55 6.45 3.24 14.67
CA SER A 55 5.23 3.88 15.19
C SER A 55 5.02 3.60 16.69
N ARG A 56 5.37 2.39 17.14
CA ARG A 56 5.30 2.02 18.56
C ARG A 56 6.32 2.83 19.39
N GLU A 57 7.56 2.92 18.93
CA GLU A 57 8.58 3.73 19.61
C GLU A 57 8.18 5.20 19.66
N MET A 58 7.60 5.72 18.58
CA MET A 58 7.09 7.10 18.50
C MET A 58 5.96 7.34 19.50
N ALA A 59 4.99 6.42 19.60
CA ALA A 59 3.88 6.50 20.57
C ALA A 59 4.39 6.39 22.02
N ALA A 60 5.34 5.49 22.29
CA ALA A 60 5.89 5.26 23.62
C ALA A 60 6.78 6.41 24.11
N SER A 61 7.57 7.03 23.22
CA SER A 61 8.47 8.14 23.57
C SER A 61 7.81 9.52 23.55
N GLY A 62 6.71 9.67 22.79
CA GLY A 62 6.11 10.97 22.48
C GLY A 62 6.93 11.83 21.52
N ASP A 63 8.01 11.31 20.93
CA ASP A 63 8.81 12.01 19.92
C ASP A 63 8.23 11.77 18.51
N PHE A 64 7.42 12.71 18.04
CA PHE A 64 6.82 12.71 16.71
C PHE A 64 7.70 13.39 15.64
N VAL A 65 8.91 13.85 16.01
CA VAL A 65 9.84 14.55 15.12
C VAL A 65 10.91 13.61 14.57
N THR A 66 11.60 12.86 15.46
CA THR A 66 12.70 11.96 15.10
C THR A 66 12.25 10.51 15.07
N PRO A 67 11.95 9.93 13.90
CA PRO A 67 11.63 8.49 13.80
C PRO A 67 12.80 7.64 14.27
N ARG A 68 12.51 6.59 15.05
CA ARG A 68 13.48 5.61 15.52
C ARG A 68 13.03 4.20 15.17
N LEU A 69 13.98 3.37 14.81
CA LEU A 69 13.80 1.93 14.64
C LEU A 69 14.76 1.21 15.57
N ASN A 70 14.22 0.40 16.47
CA ASN A 70 15.02 -0.33 17.46
C ASN A 70 15.94 0.62 18.29
N GLY A 71 15.43 1.79 18.66
CA GLY A 71 16.13 2.82 19.43
C GLY A 71 17.11 3.68 18.64
N LEU A 72 17.42 3.34 17.37
CA LEU A 72 18.33 4.06 16.49
C LEU A 72 17.57 5.03 15.59
N LYS A 73 18.18 6.16 15.23
CA LYS A 73 17.60 7.14 14.29
C LYS A 73 17.35 6.50 12.93
N TYR A 74 16.17 6.75 12.33
CA TYR A 74 15.76 6.17 11.07
C TYR A 74 15.10 7.20 10.15
N PHE A 75 15.78 7.61 9.08
CA PHE A 75 15.37 8.73 8.23
C PHE A 75 15.09 8.36 6.76
N GLU A 76 14.93 7.07 6.43
CA GLU A 76 14.68 6.69 5.04
C GLU A 76 13.36 7.23 4.48
N LYS A 77 12.37 7.48 5.34
CA LYS A 77 11.02 7.88 4.89
C LYS A 77 10.42 8.96 5.78
N PRO A 78 9.53 9.82 5.20
CA PRO A 78 8.78 10.83 5.94
C PRO A 78 7.72 10.21 6.86
N PRO A 79 7.14 10.98 7.80
CA PRO A 79 6.49 10.45 9.00
C PRO A 79 5.00 10.10 8.87
N MET A 80 4.32 10.37 7.77
CA MET A 80 2.85 10.26 7.68
C MET A 80 2.30 8.90 8.15
N GLN A 81 2.91 7.80 7.69
CA GLN A 81 2.53 6.45 8.13
C GLN A 81 2.78 6.27 9.63
N TYR A 82 3.94 6.70 10.11
CA TYR A 82 4.34 6.56 11.51
C TYR A 82 3.40 7.34 12.43
N TRP A 83 3.09 8.59 12.09
CA TRP A 83 2.15 9.41 12.84
C TRP A 83 0.77 8.77 12.93
N ALA A 84 0.23 8.37 11.78
CA ALA A 84 -1.11 7.79 11.73
C ALA A 84 -1.20 6.48 12.53
N THR A 85 -0.19 5.62 12.41
CA THR A 85 -0.14 4.35 13.15
C THR A 85 0.15 4.59 14.64
N ALA A 86 1.03 5.53 15.01
CA ALA A 86 1.28 5.89 16.42
C ALA A 86 0.02 6.45 17.10
N ILE A 87 -0.74 7.30 16.40
CA ILE A 87 -2.06 7.77 16.88
C ILE A 87 -3.02 6.60 17.06
N SER A 88 -3.07 5.66 16.10
CA SER A 88 -3.88 4.46 16.21
C SER A 88 -3.52 3.63 17.46
N PHE A 89 -2.23 3.44 17.73
CA PHE A 89 -1.73 2.74 18.91
C PHE A 89 -2.09 3.46 20.21
N THR A 90 -1.96 4.79 20.24
CA THR A 90 -2.31 5.60 21.41
C THR A 90 -3.81 5.55 21.73
N LEU A 91 -4.67 5.52 20.70
CA LEU A 91 -6.13 5.56 20.88
C LEU A 91 -6.74 4.17 21.15
N PHE A 92 -6.22 3.12 20.49
CA PHE A 92 -6.86 1.80 20.47
C PHE A 92 -5.96 0.67 20.98
N GLY A 93 -4.75 0.98 21.45
CA GLY A 93 -3.76 0.00 21.86
C GLY A 93 -2.96 -0.60 20.69
N GLU A 94 -1.84 -1.25 21.03
CA GLU A 94 -0.91 -1.84 20.06
C GLU A 94 -1.36 -3.26 19.69
N SER A 95 -1.75 -3.46 18.43
CA SER A 95 -2.17 -4.75 17.88
C SER A 95 -1.93 -4.77 16.36
N GLU A 96 -2.04 -5.94 15.74
CA GLU A 96 -1.97 -6.11 14.29
C GLU A 96 -3.07 -5.30 13.56
N LEU A 97 -4.28 -5.25 14.14
CA LEU A 97 -5.39 -4.46 13.62
C LEU A 97 -5.04 -2.98 13.59
N THR A 98 -4.60 -2.44 14.73
CA THR A 98 -4.30 -1.00 14.86
C THR A 98 -3.07 -0.58 14.08
N ALA A 99 -2.12 -1.49 13.84
CA ALA A 99 -1.00 -1.29 12.92
C ALA A 99 -1.47 -1.07 11.47
N ARG A 100 -2.46 -1.85 11.01
CA ARG A 100 -2.97 -1.81 9.62
C ARG A 100 -4.09 -0.79 9.40
N LEU A 101 -4.67 -0.23 10.46
CA LEU A 101 -5.87 0.61 10.39
C LEU A 101 -5.71 1.80 9.43
N TYR A 102 -4.58 2.52 9.49
CA TYR A 102 -4.35 3.65 8.58
C TYR A 102 -4.30 3.21 7.11
N THR A 103 -3.60 2.12 6.81
CA THR A 103 -3.47 1.58 5.45
C THR A 103 -4.84 1.17 4.89
N ALA A 104 -5.65 0.49 5.70
CA ALA A 104 -7.01 0.10 5.36
C ALA A 104 -7.93 1.31 5.12
N LEU A 105 -7.86 2.33 5.98
CA LEU A 105 -8.59 3.57 5.80
C LEU A 105 -8.15 4.34 4.54
N CYS A 106 -6.88 4.26 4.16
CA CYS A 106 -6.40 4.80 2.89
C CYS A 106 -7.03 4.08 1.70
N GLY A 107 -7.13 2.76 1.74
CA GLY A 107 -7.83 1.96 0.73
C GLY A 107 -9.31 2.34 0.61
N LEU A 108 -10.03 2.37 1.73
CA LEU A 108 -11.42 2.85 1.82
C LEU A 108 -11.57 4.24 1.20
N GLY A 109 -10.69 5.18 1.60
CA GLY A 109 -10.69 6.55 1.09
C GLY A 109 -10.51 6.63 -0.42
N CYS A 110 -9.62 5.82 -1.00
CA CYS A 110 -9.42 5.75 -2.45
C CYS A 110 -10.68 5.30 -3.18
N VAL A 111 -11.35 4.22 -2.74
CA VAL A 111 -12.56 3.70 -3.39
C VAL A 111 -13.68 4.74 -3.36
N LEU A 112 -13.95 5.33 -2.20
CA LEU A 112 -15.00 6.34 -2.04
C LEU A 112 -14.70 7.60 -2.86
N LEU A 113 -13.43 8.03 -2.86
CA LEU A 113 -13.01 9.22 -3.61
C LEU A 113 -13.09 9.00 -5.12
N ILE A 114 -12.71 7.83 -5.63
CA ILE A 114 -12.81 7.50 -7.06
C ILE A 114 -14.28 7.39 -7.49
N ALA A 115 -15.14 6.77 -6.68
CA ALA A 115 -16.57 6.74 -6.93
C ALA A 115 -17.16 8.16 -6.98
N TYR A 116 -16.77 9.02 -6.03
CA TYR A 116 -17.20 10.42 -6.02
C TYR A 116 -16.65 11.21 -7.22
N THR A 117 -15.38 11.01 -7.58
CA THR A 117 -14.74 11.65 -8.74
C THR A 117 -15.45 11.27 -10.04
N GLY A 118 -15.72 9.98 -10.24
CA GLY A 118 -16.46 9.47 -11.39
C GLY A 118 -17.84 10.11 -11.51
N LYS A 119 -18.58 10.23 -10.38
CA LYS A 119 -19.87 10.93 -10.31
C LYS A 119 -19.76 12.41 -10.68
N ARG A 120 -18.72 13.10 -10.23
CA ARG A 120 -18.55 14.55 -10.46
C ARG A 120 -18.05 14.90 -11.86
N VAL A 121 -17.21 14.06 -12.42
CA VAL A 121 -16.53 14.28 -13.72
C VAL A 121 -17.35 13.72 -14.89
N PHE A 122 -18.03 12.60 -14.68
CA PHE A 122 -18.82 11.91 -15.70
C PHE A 122 -20.29 11.80 -15.27
N ASP A 123 -20.64 10.69 -14.65
CA ASP A 123 -21.97 10.43 -14.11
C ASP A 123 -21.90 9.44 -12.92
N GLU A 124 -23.01 9.28 -12.22
CA GLU A 124 -23.11 8.45 -11.03
C GLU A 124 -22.83 6.97 -11.30
N GLU A 125 -23.28 6.44 -12.44
CA GLU A 125 -23.04 5.07 -12.84
C GLU A 125 -21.55 4.83 -13.10
N THR A 126 -20.87 5.75 -13.77
CA THR A 126 -19.41 5.71 -13.96
C THR A 126 -18.68 5.70 -12.63
N GLY A 127 -19.12 6.51 -11.66
CA GLY A 127 -18.53 6.52 -10.31
C GLY A 127 -18.66 5.17 -9.59
N LEU A 128 -19.85 4.58 -9.61
CA LEU A 128 -20.12 3.26 -9.01
C LEU A 128 -19.29 2.15 -9.69
N LEU A 129 -19.25 2.14 -11.02
CA LEU A 129 -18.47 1.16 -11.78
C LEU A 129 -16.96 1.31 -11.52
N ALA A 130 -16.46 2.53 -11.38
CA ALA A 130 -15.05 2.77 -11.04
C ALA A 130 -14.71 2.33 -9.61
N GLY A 131 -15.59 2.58 -8.63
CA GLY A 131 -15.44 2.08 -7.27
C GLY A 131 -15.43 0.56 -7.21
N LEU A 132 -16.36 -0.11 -7.90
CA LEU A 132 -16.39 -1.58 -8.01
C LEU A 132 -15.17 -2.13 -8.75
N ALA A 133 -14.68 -1.44 -9.80
CA ALA A 133 -13.47 -1.85 -10.49
C ALA A 133 -12.24 -1.78 -9.57
N LEU A 134 -12.14 -0.78 -8.71
CA LEU A 134 -11.05 -0.67 -7.76
C LEU A 134 -11.11 -1.74 -6.67
N LEU A 135 -12.30 -1.96 -6.07
CA LEU A 135 -12.54 -3.04 -5.10
C LEU A 135 -12.35 -4.44 -5.69
N GLY A 136 -12.68 -4.62 -6.96
CA GLY A 136 -12.45 -5.87 -7.67
C GLY A 136 -11.04 -6.00 -8.26
N SER A 137 -10.06 -5.23 -7.80
CA SER A 137 -8.65 -5.31 -8.21
C SER A 137 -7.83 -5.99 -7.12
N PRO A 138 -7.38 -7.26 -7.31
CA PRO A 138 -6.69 -8.04 -6.26
C PRO A 138 -5.49 -7.31 -5.65
N TYR A 139 -4.66 -6.71 -6.49
CA TYR A 139 -3.50 -5.96 -6.02
C TYR A 139 -3.88 -4.82 -5.08
N PHE A 140 -4.94 -4.06 -5.42
CA PHE A 140 -5.36 -2.92 -4.61
C PHE A 140 -5.91 -3.37 -3.24
N VAL A 141 -6.68 -4.45 -3.21
CA VAL A 141 -7.19 -5.05 -1.96
C VAL A 141 -6.02 -5.52 -1.10
N ALA A 142 -5.10 -6.32 -1.65
CA ALA A 142 -3.92 -6.79 -0.94
C ALA A 142 -3.08 -5.64 -0.35
N MET A 143 -2.80 -4.60 -1.15
CA MET A 143 -2.02 -3.45 -0.68
C MET A 143 -2.75 -2.65 0.41
N SER A 144 -4.08 -2.70 0.46
CA SER A 144 -4.89 -2.05 1.50
C SER A 144 -4.82 -2.78 2.85
N ALA A 145 -4.43 -4.07 2.87
CA ALA A 145 -4.33 -4.89 4.06
C ALA A 145 -2.90 -5.05 4.61
N ILE A 146 -1.89 -4.49 3.96
CA ILE A 146 -0.48 -4.63 4.34
C ILE A 146 0.09 -3.27 4.75
N VAL A 147 0.76 -3.20 5.90
CA VAL A 147 1.40 -1.96 6.36
C VAL A 147 2.57 -1.60 5.46
N THR A 148 2.32 -0.69 4.54
CA THR A 148 3.33 -0.07 3.68
C THR A 148 3.04 1.42 3.53
N LEU A 149 4.06 2.17 3.12
CA LEU A 149 3.90 3.61 2.83
C LEU A 149 3.11 3.87 1.55
N ASP A 150 2.93 2.84 0.72
CA ASP A 150 2.39 2.96 -0.62
C ASP A 150 0.90 3.32 -0.64
N MET A 151 0.11 2.80 0.33
CA MET A 151 -1.32 3.13 0.37
C MET A 151 -1.59 4.54 0.87
N GLY A 152 -0.81 5.05 1.84
CA GLY A 152 -0.86 6.46 2.24
C GLY A 152 -0.54 7.37 1.06
N LEU A 153 0.55 7.09 0.34
CA LEU A 153 0.90 7.79 -0.90
C LEU A 153 -0.23 7.71 -1.93
N THR A 154 -0.80 6.52 -2.14
CA THR A 154 -1.88 6.29 -3.11
C THR A 154 -3.11 7.11 -2.80
N LEU A 155 -3.54 7.19 -1.52
CA LEU A 155 -4.65 8.04 -1.11
C LEU A 155 -4.37 9.51 -1.43
N TRP A 156 -3.23 10.04 -0.98
CA TRP A 156 -2.95 11.47 -1.14
C TRP A 156 -2.70 11.87 -2.60
N MET A 157 -2.12 10.99 -3.40
CA MET A 157 -2.05 11.13 -4.86
C MET A 157 -3.46 11.11 -5.49
N THR A 158 -4.34 10.22 -5.02
CA THR A 158 -5.72 10.14 -5.50
C THR A 158 -6.49 11.42 -5.13
N VAL A 159 -6.29 11.96 -3.92
CA VAL A 159 -6.83 13.28 -3.52
C VAL A 159 -6.35 14.37 -4.47
N THR A 160 -5.06 14.42 -4.75
CA THR A 160 -4.46 15.42 -5.66
C THR A 160 -5.05 15.34 -7.06
N VAL A 161 -5.00 14.17 -7.68
CA VAL A 161 -5.47 13.93 -9.06
C VAL A 161 -6.99 14.16 -9.17
N SER A 162 -7.78 13.60 -8.25
CA SER A 162 -9.23 13.77 -8.21
C SER A 162 -9.63 15.24 -8.04
N SER A 163 -8.91 15.96 -7.19
CA SER A 163 -9.17 17.40 -6.96
C SER A 163 -8.87 18.23 -8.21
N VAL A 164 -7.80 17.93 -8.93
CA VAL A 164 -7.52 18.56 -10.24
C VAL A 164 -8.66 18.26 -11.22
N LEU A 165 -9.08 16.99 -11.36
CA LEU A 165 -10.17 16.58 -12.26
C LEU A 165 -11.48 17.30 -11.93
N ILE A 166 -11.90 17.27 -10.65
CA ILE A 166 -13.16 17.87 -10.22
C ILE A 166 -13.13 19.39 -10.38
N SER A 167 -11.97 20.03 -10.16
CA SER A 167 -11.82 21.48 -10.36
C SER A 167 -12.13 21.91 -11.79
N GLN A 168 -11.81 21.07 -12.79
CA GLN A 168 -12.09 21.36 -14.20
C GLN A 168 -13.59 21.22 -14.55
N HIS A 169 -14.38 20.56 -13.70
CA HIS A 169 -15.82 20.35 -13.86
C HIS A 169 -16.64 21.13 -12.84
N ALA A 170 -16.01 22.02 -12.05
CA ALA A 170 -16.68 22.85 -11.06
C ALA A 170 -17.59 23.88 -11.72
N LEU A 171 -18.79 24.08 -11.15
CA LEU A 171 -19.79 25.02 -11.66
C LEU A 171 -19.49 26.49 -11.30
N THR A 172 -18.69 26.72 -10.24
CA THR A 172 -18.33 28.04 -9.75
C THR A 172 -16.83 28.18 -9.53
N ASP A 173 -16.29 29.38 -9.70
CA ASP A 173 -14.88 29.67 -9.42
C ASP A 173 -14.51 29.39 -7.97
N ARG A 174 -15.42 29.65 -7.01
CA ARG A 174 -15.19 29.33 -5.60
C ARG A 174 -15.00 27.82 -5.39
N SER A 175 -15.82 26.99 -6.03
CA SER A 175 -15.69 25.53 -5.97
C SER A 175 -14.39 25.07 -6.64
N ARG A 176 -14.07 25.64 -7.81
CA ARG A 176 -12.82 25.33 -8.53
C ARG A 176 -11.59 25.60 -7.65
N ARG A 177 -11.50 26.79 -7.04
CA ARG A 177 -10.38 27.16 -6.16
C ARG A 177 -10.25 26.22 -4.96
N ARG A 178 -11.36 25.89 -4.28
CA ARG A 178 -11.34 24.97 -3.13
C ARG A 178 -10.78 23.60 -3.49
N TRP A 179 -11.17 23.07 -4.64
CA TRP A 179 -10.62 21.78 -5.13
C TRP A 179 -9.14 21.90 -5.47
N LEU A 180 -8.69 22.99 -6.05
CA LEU A 180 -7.27 23.20 -6.30
C LEU A 180 -6.45 23.35 -5.01
N TRP A 181 -6.99 24.03 -3.99
CA TRP A 181 -6.34 24.09 -2.67
C TRP A 181 -6.23 22.70 -2.04
N LEU A 182 -7.27 21.88 -2.16
CA LEU A 182 -7.22 20.49 -1.72
C LEU A 182 -6.19 19.66 -2.52
N ALA A 183 -6.02 19.93 -3.82
CA ALA A 183 -4.96 19.29 -4.61
C ALA A 183 -3.56 19.62 -4.06
N TRP A 184 -3.30 20.86 -3.69
CA TRP A 184 -2.03 21.28 -3.08
C TRP A 184 -1.81 20.63 -1.70
N ALA A 185 -2.84 20.59 -0.87
CA ALA A 185 -2.77 19.92 0.43
C ALA A 185 -2.54 18.40 0.28
N GLY A 186 -3.21 17.75 -0.67
CA GLY A 186 -3.01 16.33 -1.00
C GLY A 186 -1.59 16.06 -1.48
N MET A 187 -1.04 16.92 -2.34
CA MET A 187 0.34 16.82 -2.80
C MET A 187 1.35 16.96 -1.64
N ALA A 188 1.12 17.87 -0.70
CA ALA A 188 1.95 18.02 0.50
C ALA A 188 1.89 16.77 1.39
N ALA A 189 0.70 16.21 1.61
CA ALA A 189 0.52 14.97 2.36
C ALA A 189 1.15 13.76 1.65
N ALA A 190 1.15 13.72 0.32
CA ALA A 190 1.87 12.72 -0.46
C ALA A 190 3.39 12.82 -0.25
N VAL A 191 3.94 14.04 -0.15
CA VAL A 191 5.35 14.28 0.20
C VAL A 191 5.66 13.75 1.60
N LEU A 192 4.80 14.04 2.58
CA LEU A 192 4.94 13.50 3.94
C LEU A 192 4.76 11.97 4.02
N SER A 193 4.17 11.35 3.00
CA SER A 193 4.03 9.89 2.93
C SER A 193 5.26 9.19 2.34
N LYS A 194 5.87 9.71 1.27
CA LYS A 194 6.97 9.00 0.59
C LYS A 194 8.02 9.91 -0.08
N GLY A 195 8.06 11.20 0.27
CA GLY A 195 9.06 12.15 -0.21
C GLY A 195 8.75 12.73 -1.59
N LEU A 196 9.80 13.06 -2.36
CA LEU A 196 9.72 13.88 -3.58
C LEU A 196 8.80 13.34 -4.67
N ILE A 197 8.55 12.04 -4.74
CA ILE A 197 7.60 11.47 -5.71
C ILE A 197 6.18 12.04 -5.54
N GLY A 198 5.84 12.53 -4.32
CA GLY A 198 4.61 13.24 -4.02
C GLY A 198 4.40 14.49 -4.87
N ILE A 199 5.48 15.16 -5.30
CA ILE A 199 5.47 16.31 -6.22
C ILE A 199 5.65 15.86 -7.66
N VAL A 200 6.64 14.98 -7.90
CA VAL A 200 7.08 14.62 -9.26
C VAL A 200 5.93 14.06 -10.10
N PHE A 201 5.12 13.17 -9.56
CA PHE A 201 4.06 12.52 -10.34
C PHE A 201 2.91 13.45 -10.70
N PRO A 202 2.31 14.22 -9.78
CA PRO A 202 1.27 15.18 -10.15
C PRO A 202 1.78 16.30 -11.07
N ALA A 203 2.98 16.81 -10.79
CA ALA A 203 3.59 17.86 -11.61
C ALA A 203 3.87 17.38 -13.04
N ALA A 204 4.46 16.18 -13.19
CA ALA A 204 4.69 15.57 -14.49
C ALA A 204 3.38 15.31 -15.24
N ALA A 205 2.34 14.81 -14.56
CA ALA A 205 1.04 14.58 -15.19
C ALA A 205 0.44 15.88 -15.74
N VAL A 206 0.45 16.96 -14.96
CA VAL A 206 -0.05 18.27 -15.40
C VAL A 206 0.80 18.81 -16.56
N LEU A 207 2.12 18.78 -16.45
CA LEU A 207 3.02 19.30 -17.47
C LEU A 207 2.89 18.52 -18.80
N LEU A 208 2.98 17.19 -18.74
CA LEU A 208 2.85 16.32 -19.92
C LEU A 208 1.47 16.43 -20.56
N TYR A 209 0.42 16.58 -19.75
CA TYR A 209 -0.91 16.85 -20.27
C TYR A 209 -0.96 18.18 -21.01
N CYS A 210 -0.44 19.27 -20.43
CA CYS A 210 -0.38 20.57 -21.08
C CYS A 210 0.40 20.53 -22.40
N VAL A 211 1.53 19.85 -22.44
CA VAL A 211 2.33 19.63 -23.65
C VAL A 211 1.53 18.84 -24.68
N SER A 212 0.92 17.72 -24.30
CA SER A 212 0.14 16.86 -25.21
C SER A 212 -1.07 17.57 -25.83
N GLN A 213 -1.67 18.50 -25.10
CA GLN A 213 -2.81 19.32 -25.57
C GLN A 213 -2.36 20.66 -26.20
N ARG A 214 -1.05 20.96 -26.22
CA ARG A 214 -0.48 22.25 -26.63
C ARG A 214 -1.19 23.45 -25.97
N ASN A 215 -1.61 23.27 -24.70
CA ASN A 215 -2.39 24.24 -23.96
C ASN A 215 -1.97 24.32 -22.49
N PHE A 216 -1.30 25.40 -22.12
CA PHE A 216 -0.77 25.64 -20.78
C PHE A 216 -1.75 26.37 -19.83
N ARG A 217 -3.03 26.52 -20.22
CA ARG A 217 -4.04 27.19 -19.37
C ARG A 217 -4.25 26.48 -18.04
N LEU A 218 -4.20 25.13 -18.02
CA LEU A 218 -4.31 24.35 -16.78
C LEU A 218 -3.23 24.77 -15.79
N LEU A 219 -1.96 24.78 -16.25
CA LEU A 219 -0.82 25.12 -15.40
C LEU A 219 -0.92 26.55 -14.83
N ARG A 220 -1.38 27.52 -15.65
CA ARG A 220 -1.56 28.92 -15.22
C ARG A 220 -2.70 29.10 -14.20
N LYS A 221 -3.69 28.18 -14.20
CA LYS A 221 -4.90 28.27 -13.35
C LYS A 221 -4.81 27.38 -12.09
N LEU A 222 -3.63 26.92 -11.68
CA LEU A 222 -3.44 26.06 -10.51
C LEU A 222 -3.50 26.79 -9.16
N GLU A 223 -3.82 28.08 -9.13
CA GLU A 223 -3.92 28.89 -7.90
C GLU A 223 -2.60 28.92 -7.10
N TRP A 224 -1.48 29.15 -7.78
CA TRP A 224 -0.10 29.11 -7.23
C TRP A 224 0.07 30.00 -5.99
N LEU A 225 -0.51 31.21 -5.99
CA LEU A 225 -0.36 32.18 -4.89
C LEU A 225 -0.94 31.68 -3.56
N VAL A 226 -1.94 30.83 -3.58
CA VAL A 226 -2.54 30.23 -2.38
C VAL A 226 -2.10 28.79 -2.21
N GLY A 227 -1.95 28.07 -3.31
CA GLY A 227 -1.60 26.66 -3.32
C GLY A 227 -0.20 26.37 -2.78
N LEU A 228 0.80 27.14 -3.20
CA LEU A 228 2.16 26.96 -2.71
C LEU A 228 2.30 27.24 -1.19
N PRO A 229 1.73 28.30 -0.63
CA PRO A 229 1.65 28.45 0.82
C PRO A 229 0.96 27.29 1.55
N ILE A 230 -0.17 26.75 1.02
CA ILE A 230 -0.82 25.57 1.59
C ILE A 230 0.12 24.36 1.57
N PHE A 231 0.77 24.12 0.45
CA PHE A 231 1.75 23.02 0.31
C PHE A 231 2.87 23.14 1.34
N LEU A 232 3.48 24.33 1.47
CA LEU A 232 4.55 24.58 2.43
C LEU A 232 4.07 24.49 3.88
N ALA A 233 2.88 25.04 4.18
CA ALA A 233 2.32 24.99 5.54
C ALA A 233 2.05 23.54 6.02
N VAL A 234 1.72 22.62 5.11
CA VAL A 234 1.46 21.22 5.45
C VAL A 234 2.76 20.40 5.46
N SER A 235 3.65 20.56 4.47
CA SER A 235 4.83 19.70 4.34
C SER A 235 6.05 20.22 5.11
N ALA A 236 6.36 21.53 5.06
CA ALA A 236 7.62 22.07 5.56
C ALA A 236 7.82 21.95 7.08
N PRO A 237 6.78 22.05 7.96
CA PRO A 237 7.01 22.06 9.41
C PRO A 237 7.81 20.85 9.89
N TRP A 238 7.46 19.63 9.45
CA TRP A 238 8.21 18.45 9.87
C TRP A 238 9.65 18.44 9.35
N PHE A 239 9.85 18.77 8.06
CA PHE A 239 11.20 18.80 7.48
C PHE A 239 12.10 19.83 8.18
N VAL A 240 11.55 20.97 8.58
CA VAL A 240 12.29 21.98 9.35
C VAL A 240 12.61 21.45 10.75
N LEU A 241 11.62 20.94 11.48
CA LEU A 241 11.80 20.46 12.85
C LEU A 241 12.79 19.29 12.92
N VAL A 242 12.68 18.30 12.03
CA VAL A 242 13.60 17.15 12.02
C VAL A 242 15.01 17.56 11.62
N SER A 243 15.18 18.55 10.71
CA SER A 243 16.50 19.08 10.33
C SER A 243 17.16 19.87 11.46
N MET A 244 16.35 20.61 12.26
CA MET A 244 16.86 21.32 13.43
C MET A 244 17.27 20.36 14.56
N ALA A 245 16.50 19.30 14.77
CA ALA A 245 16.79 18.29 15.79
C ALA A 245 17.91 17.32 15.37
N ASN A 246 18.14 17.12 14.07
CA ASN A 246 19.07 16.14 13.51
C ASN A 246 19.82 16.76 12.32
N PRO A 247 20.98 17.40 12.51
CA PRO A 247 21.72 18.09 11.44
C PRO A 247 22.15 17.19 10.27
N GLU A 248 22.28 15.90 10.49
CA GLU A 248 22.60 14.89 9.48
C GLU A 248 21.43 14.55 8.54
N PHE A 249 20.17 14.82 8.96
CA PHE A 249 18.96 14.46 8.23
C PHE A 249 18.90 15.02 6.80
N PRO A 250 19.14 16.33 6.54
CA PRO A 250 18.98 16.88 5.18
C PRO A 250 19.88 16.22 4.15
N GLN A 251 21.14 15.97 4.48
CA GLN A 251 22.09 15.31 3.59
C GLN A 251 21.66 13.86 3.31
N PHE A 252 21.32 13.12 4.36
CA PHE A 252 20.89 11.74 4.22
C PHE A 252 19.59 11.64 3.43
N PHE A 253 18.55 12.40 3.78
CA PHE A 253 17.24 12.28 3.17
C PHE A 253 17.20 12.80 1.73
N PHE A 254 17.69 14.02 1.47
CA PHE A 254 17.56 14.64 0.15
C PHE A 254 18.61 14.14 -0.85
N ILE A 255 19.84 13.87 -0.40
CA ILE A 255 20.91 13.45 -1.31
C ILE A 255 20.99 11.93 -1.39
N HIS A 256 21.25 11.25 -0.26
CA HIS A 256 21.44 9.79 -0.27
C HIS A 256 20.17 9.03 -0.69
N GLU A 257 19.02 9.28 -0.01
CA GLU A 257 17.79 8.54 -0.26
C GLU A 257 17.09 8.88 -1.60
N HIS A 258 17.25 10.09 -2.14
CA HIS A 258 16.54 10.49 -3.35
C HIS A 258 17.42 10.55 -4.60
N VAL A 259 18.65 11.05 -4.50
CA VAL A 259 19.53 11.20 -5.67
C VAL A 259 20.41 9.97 -5.86
N GLU A 260 21.20 9.60 -4.86
CA GLU A 260 22.13 8.47 -4.96
C GLU A 260 21.40 7.15 -5.13
N ARG A 261 20.32 6.92 -4.35
CA ARG A 261 19.51 5.70 -4.45
C ARG A 261 18.80 5.53 -5.81
N PHE A 262 18.44 6.63 -6.47
CA PHE A 262 17.83 6.57 -7.81
C PHE A 262 18.86 6.25 -8.88
N LEU A 263 20.10 6.75 -8.72
CA LEU A 263 21.19 6.62 -9.69
C LEU A 263 22.05 5.37 -9.48
N SER A 264 22.04 4.76 -8.28
CA SER A 264 22.90 3.63 -7.93
C SER A 264 22.13 2.32 -7.75
N THR A 265 22.84 1.19 -7.87
CA THR A 265 22.29 -0.19 -7.73
C THR A 265 22.54 -0.80 -6.34
N VAL A 266 22.83 0.01 -5.32
CA VAL A 266 23.31 -0.39 -3.98
C VAL A 266 22.38 -1.40 -3.27
N HIS A 267 21.06 -1.39 -3.51
CA HIS A 267 20.09 -2.18 -2.74
C HIS A 267 19.72 -3.55 -3.30
N ARG A 268 20.44 -4.10 -4.30
CA ARG A 268 20.20 -5.45 -4.88
C ARG A 268 18.72 -5.77 -5.23
N ARG A 269 17.88 -4.74 -5.53
CA ARG A 269 16.47 -4.89 -5.92
C ARG A 269 16.29 -4.72 -7.43
N GLU A 270 17.29 -5.16 -8.18
CA GLU A 270 17.27 -5.10 -9.64
C GLU A 270 16.23 -6.07 -10.18
N GLN A 271 15.33 -5.56 -10.98
CA GLN A 271 14.30 -6.33 -11.67
C GLN A 271 14.25 -5.87 -13.13
N PRO A 272 13.85 -6.72 -14.08
CA PRO A 272 13.76 -6.36 -15.48
C PRO A 272 12.79 -5.19 -15.71
N TRP A 273 12.94 -4.45 -16.81
CA TRP A 273 12.12 -3.28 -17.12
C TRP A 273 10.60 -3.60 -17.20
N TRP A 274 10.24 -4.82 -17.55
CA TRP A 274 8.86 -5.29 -17.66
C TRP A 274 8.27 -5.80 -16.34
N PHE A 275 9.01 -5.75 -15.24
CA PHE A 275 8.61 -6.29 -13.92
C PHE A 275 7.20 -5.87 -13.50
N PHE A 276 6.81 -4.64 -13.77
CA PHE A 276 5.49 -4.13 -13.38
C PHE A 276 4.35 -4.58 -14.30
N LEU A 277 4.62 -5.05 -15.51
CA LEU A 277 3.56 -5.45 -16.46
C LEU A 277 2.74 -6.66 -15.97
N PRO A 278 3.34 -7.78 -15.52
CA PRO A 278 2.58 -8.88 -14.96
C PRO A 278 1.87 -8.49 -13.65
N ILE A 279 2.48 -7.66 -12.80
CA ILE A 279 1.85 -7.17 -11.57
C ILE A 279 0.61 -6.34 -11.90
N LEU A 280 0.71 -5.44 -12.87
CA LEU A 280 -0.43 -4.65 -13.33
C LEU A 280 -1.53 -5.53 -13.93
N PHE A 281 -1.18 -6.50 -14.78
CA PHE A 281 -2.13 -7.40 -15.41
C PHE A 281 -2.86 -8.26 -14.38
N LEU A 282 -2.13 -8.98 -13.54
CA LEU A 282 -2.70 -9.84 -12.50
C LEU A 282 -3.45 -9.02 -11.44
N GLY A 283 -2.88 -7.88 -11.07
CA GLY A 283 -3.44 -6.99 -10.05
C GLY A 283 -4.73 -6.28 -10.47
N LEU A 284 -4.99 -6.15 -11.77
CA LEU A 284 -6.23 -5.60 -12.32
C LEU A 284 -7.25 -6.68 -12.72
N LEU A 285 -6.98 -7.98 -12.55
CA LEU A 285 -8.01 -8.99 -12.82
C LEU A 285 -9.27 -8.71 -11.95
N PRO A 286 -10.48 -8.91 -12.49
CA PRO A 286 -10.84 -9.41 -13.83
C PRO A 286 -10.86 -8.32 -14.93
N TRP A 287 -10.50 -7.09 -14.66
CA TRP A 287 -10.61 -5.93 -15.56
C TRP A 287 -9.45 -5.80 -16.55
N ALA A 288 -8.35 -6.53 -16.34
CA ALA A 288 -7.10 -6.38 -17.11
C ALA A 288 -7.31 -6.50 -18.64
N ILE A 289 -8.20 -7.40 -19.07
CA ILE A 289 -8.48 -7.61 -20.50
C ILE A 289 -9.23 -6.40 -21.09
N ALA A 290 -10.06 -5.73 -20.29
CA ALA A 290 -10.76 -4.52 -20.70
C ALA A 290 -9.86 -3.28 -20.70
N LEU A 291 -8.68 -3.33 -20.07
CA LEU A 291 -7.79 -2.17 -19.92
C LEU A 291 -7.33 -1.62 -21.27
N ILE A 292 -6.87 -2.48 -22.19
CA ILE A 292 -6.34 -2.04 -23.49
C ILE A 292 -7.41 -1.27 -24.27
N PRO A 293 -8.64 -1.83 -24.53
CA PRO A 293 -9.66 -1.07 -25.22
C PRO A 293 -10.14 0.16 -24.44
N ALA A 294 -10.15 0.12 -23.11
CA ALA A 294 -10.47 1.29 -22.29
C ALA A 294 -9.45 2.42 -22.50
N CYS A 295 -8.16 2.09 -22.57
CA CYS A 295 -7.09 3.06 -22.85
C CYS A 295 -7.21 3.63 -24.27
N VAL A 296 -7.39 2.77 -25.29
CA VAL A 296 -7.48 3.19 -26.70
C VAL A 296 -8.71 4.06 -26.93
N GLU A 297 -9.88 3.63 -26.47
CA GLU A 297 -11.12 4.41 -26.59
C GLU A 297 -11.03 5.71 -25.78
N GLY A 298 -10.54 5.62 -24.57
CA GLY A 298 -10.37 6.77 -23.67
C GLY A 298 -9.41 7.83 -24.24
N TRP A 299 -8.33 7.40 -24.89
CA TRP A 299 -7.41 8.32 -25.58
C TRP A 299 -8.05 9.06 -26.75
N ARG A 300 -8.94 8.38 -27.47
CA ARG A 300 -9.66 8.94 -28.64
C ARG A 300 -10.87 9.81 -28.24
N ARG A 301 -11.34 9.73 -26.99
CA ARG A 301 -12.48 10.53 -26.55
C ARG A 301 -12.18 12.03 -26.67
N PRO A 302 -13.12 12.82 -27.22
CA PRO A 302 -12.96 14.25 -27.33
C PRO A 302 -12.87 14.89 -25.94
N ALA A 303 -12.13 15.98 -25.86
CA ALA A 303 -12.08 16.80 -24.66
C ALA A 303 -13.48 17.39 -24.38
N GLN A 304 -13.90 17.37 -23.10
CA GLN A 304 -15.15 17.96 -22.66
C GLN A 304 -14.94 19.45 -22.37
N LEU A 305 -15.93 20.28 -22.67
CA LEU A 305 -15.90 21.69 -22.28
C LEU A 305 -15.91 21.79 -20.76
N SER A 306 -14.94 22.51 -20.20
CA SER A 306 -14.92 22.83 -18.77
C SER A 306 -16.18 23.62 -18.42
N ARG A 307 -16.91 23.16 -17.40
CA ARG A 307 -18.16 23.84 -16.93
C ARG A 307 -17.90 25.07 -16.05
N ALA A 308 -16.62 25.40 -15.80
CA ALA A 308 -16.26 26.59 -15.04
C ALA A 308 -16.90 27.83 -15.67
N SER A 309 -17.72 28.55 -14.90
CA SER A 309 -18.43 29.73 -15.35
C SER A 309 -17.47 30.86 -15.71
N GLY A 310 -17.64 31.43 -16.90
CA GLY A 310 -16.91 32.58 -17.39
C GLY A 310 -16.42 32.41 -18.84
N ALA A 311 -16.21 33.53 -19.54
CA ALA A 311 -15.87 33.62 -20.97
C ALA A 311 -14.61 32.88 -21.45
N GLN A 312 -14.03 32.01 -20.66
CA GLN A 312 -12.81 31.25 -20.96
C GLN A 312 -12.96 29.76 -20.65
N SER A 313 -14.03 29.11 -21.15
CA SER A 313 -14.09 27.64 -21.15
C SER A 313 -12.96 27.09 -22.01
N PHE A 314 -12.10 26.22 -21.46
CA PHE A 314 -11.15 25.45 -22.24
C PHE A 314 -11.55 23.97 -22.20
N SER A 315 -11.21 23.25 -23.26
CA SER A 315 -11.49 21.84 -23.35
C SER A 315 -10.51 21.04 -22.48
N PHE A 316 -11.05 20.17 -21.61
CA PHE A 316 -10.26 19.27 -20.77
C PHE A 316 -10.65 17.80 -21.06
N ALA A 317 -9.63 16.93 -21.18
CA ALA A 317 -9.82 15.51 -21.48
C ALA A 317 -9.44 14.66 -20.25
N PRO A 318 -10.39 14.35 -19.34
CA PRO A 318 -10.09 13.69 -18.05
C PRO A 318 -9.43 12.33 -18.23
N ILE A 319 -9.88 11.51 -19.19
CA ILE A 319 -9.30 10.19 -19.43
C ILE A 319 -7.86 10.30 -19.95
N LYS A 320 -7.57 11.23 -20.86
CA LYS A 320 -6.17 11.45 -21.32
C LYS A 320 -5.27 11.87 -20.18
N PHE A 321 -5.73 12.73 -19.28
CA PHE A 321 -4.97 13.14 -18.11
C PHE A 321 -4.64 11.96 -17.21
N LEU A 322 -5.62 11.10 -16.92
CA LEU A 322 -5.42 9.88 -16.13
C LEU A 322 -4.48 8.88 -16.80
N LEU A 323 -4.56 8.72 -18.11
CA LEU A 323 -3.65 7.84 -18.86
C LEU A 323 -2.24 8.37 -18.86
N ILE A 324 -2.03 9.68 -19.05
CA ILE A 324 -0.70 10.31 -18.98
C ILE A 324 -0.09 10.12 -17.60
N TYR A 325 -0.87 10.34 -16.53
CA TYR A 325 -0.46 10.09 -15.15
C TYR A 325 -0.03 8.64 -14.94
N SER A 326 -0.87 7.68 -15.36
CA SER A 326 -0.60 6.25 -15.18
C SER A 326 0.61 5.77 -15.98
N ILE A 327 0.72 6.18 -17.24
CA ILE A 327 1.85 5.84 -18.11
C ILE A 327 3.15 6.43 -17.56
N PHE A 328 3.12 7.67 -17.07
CA PHE A 328 4.31 8.29 -16.49
C PHE A 328 4.82 7.50 -15.27
N ILE A 329 3.95 7.13 -14.33
CA ILE A 329 4.33 6.34 -13.16
C ILE A 329 4.93 4.99 -13.58
N LEU A 330 4.25 4.30 -14.51
CA LEU A 330 4.71 2.98 -14.99
C LEU A 330 6.10 3.09 -15.63
N LEU A 331 6.31 4.05 -16.53
CA LEU A 331 7.60 4.24 -17.20
C LEU A 331 8.69 4.70 -16.23
N PHE A 332 8.37 5.59 -15.30
CA PHE A 332 9.32 6.09 -14.29
C PHE A 332 9.89 4.93 -13.46
N PHE A 333 9.03 4.09 -12.90
CA PHE A 333 9.49 2.96 -12.10
C PHE A 333 10.07 1.81 -12.93
N SER A 334 9.60 1.61 -14.17
CA SER A 334 10.19 0.62 -15.07
C SER A 334 11.66 0.95 -15.41
N LYS A 335 12.00 2.24 -15.45
CA LYS A 335 13.38 2.71 -15.68
C LYS A 335 14.23 2.74 -14.40
N SER A 336 13.63 2.77 -13.22
CA SER A 336 14.35 2.79 -11.94
C SER A 336 15.20 1.53 -11.75
N GLY A 337 16.39 1.66 -11.16
CA GLY A 337 17.26 0.56 -10.76
C GLY A 337 16.66 -0.30 -9.66
N SER A 338 15.92 0.30 -8.71
CA SER A 338 15.25 -0.41 -7.62
C SER A 338 13.75 -0.53 -7.89
N LYS A 339 13.19 -1.76 -7.81
CA LYS A 339 11.78 -2.03 -8.08
C LYS A 339 11.13 -2.86 -6.98
N LEU A 340 9.98 -2.38 -6.46
CA LEU A 340 9.11 -3.12 -5.55
C LEU A 340 7.67 -3.06 -6.08
N ALA A 341 6.92 -4.13 -5.86
CA ALA A 341 5.54 -4.24 -6.34
C ALA A 341 4.68 -3.04 -5.91
N GLY A 342 4.83 -2.56 -4.67
CA GLY A 342 4.07 -1.43 -4.11
C GLY A 342 4.22 -0.10 -4.85
N TYR A 343 5.29 0.10 -5.64
CA TYR A 343 5.56 1.39 -6.28
C TYR A 343 4.48 1.85 -7.27
N ILE A 344 3.78 0.91 -7.91
CA ILE A 344 2.74 1.23 -8.89
C ILE A 344 1.34 1.38 -8.28
N SER A 345 1.20 1.31 -6.95
CA SER A 345 -0.11 1.46 -6.26
C SER A 345 -0.87 2.73 -6.69
N PRO A 346 -0.25 3.92 -6.84
CA PRO A 346 -0.97 5.15 -7.17
C PRO A 346 -1.65 5.16 -8.53
N LEU A 347 -1.29 4.26 -9.45
CA LEU A 347 -1.96 4.22 -10.76
C LEU A 347 -3.29 3.44 -10.74
N PHE A 348 -3.53 2.55 -9.76
CA PHE A 348 -4.74 1.72 -9.72
C PHE A 348 -6.03 2.55 -9.59
N PRO A 349 -6.14 3.55 -8.70
CA PRO A 349 -7.32 4.42 -8.65
C PRO A 349 -7.58 5.17 -9.96
N ALA A 350 -6.53 5.65 -10.62
CA ALA A 350 -6.66 6.34 -11.91
C ALA A 350 -7.16 5.39 -13.01
N LEU A 351 -6.60 4.17 -13.10
CA LEU A 351 -7.01 3.15 -14.05
C LEU A 351 -8.43 2.64 -13.76
N ALA A 352 -8.82 2.52 -12.50
CA ALA A 352 -10.18 2.15 -12.13
C ALA A 352 -11.21 3.16 -12.65
N LEU A 353 -10.89 4.46 -12.65
CA LEU A 353 -11.76 5.49 -13.24
C LEU A 353 -11.81 5.39 -14.77
N VAL A 354 -10.70 5.08 -15.44
CA VAL A 354 -10.64 4.81 -16.88
C VAL A 354 -11.50 3.58 -17.23
N ILE A 355 -11.35 2.48 -16.46
CA ILE A 355 -12.13 1.25 -16.61
C ILE A 355 -13.62 1.53 -16.36
N GLY A 356 -13.98 2.24 -15.29
CA GLY A 356 -15.37 2.61 -14.98
C GLY A 356 -16.05 3.39 -16.11
N ALA A 357 -15.33 4.35 -16.69
CA ALA A 357 -15.81 5.13 -17.84
C ALA A 357 -15.97 4.26 -19.11
N TYR A 358 -15.12 3.25 -19.30
CA TYR A 358 -15.26 2.29 -20.38
C TYR A 358 -16.44 1.33 -20.14
N LEU A 359 -16.53 0.74 -18.96
CA LEU A 359 -17.63 -0.15 -18.58
C LEU A 359 -19.00 0.54 -18.72
N ARG A 360 -19.08 1.85 -18.50
CA ARG A 360 -20.30 2.65 -18.69
C ARG A 360 -20.73 2.69 -20.14
N SER A 361 -19.79 2.83 -21.08
CA SER A 361 -20.08 3.01 -22.51
C SER A 361 -20.26 1.69 -23.28
N VAL A 362 -19.59 0.61 -22.86
CA VAL A 362 -19.56 -0.64 -23.61
C VAL A 362 -20.86 -1.45 -23.46
N GLU A 363 -21.26 -2.16 -24.51
CA GLU A 363 -22.42 -3.06 -24.47
C GLU A 363 -22.16 -4.29 -23.61
N PRO A 364 -23.16 -4.74 -22.81
CA PRO A 364 -23.02 -5.92 -21.95
C PRO A 364 -22.58 -7.18 -22.67
N LYS A 365 -23.10 -7.43 -23.88
CA LYS A 365 -22.70 -8.60 -24.68
C LYS A 365 -21.21 -8.62 -25.02
N ARG A 366 -20.59 -7.45 -25.19
CA ARG A 366 -19.14 -7.36 -25.44
C ARG A 366 -18.36 -7.69 -24.18
N LEU A 367 -18.86 -7.29 -23.00
CA LEU A 367 -18.24 -7.63 -21.71
C LEU A 367 -18.20 -9.13 -21.45
N SER A 368 -19.17 -9.90 -21.94
CA SER A 368 -19.14 -11.37 -21.79
C SER A 368 -17.88 -11.99 -22.43
N TRP A 369 -17.44 -11.47 -23.58
CA TRP A 369 -16.21 -11.94 -24.23
C TRP A 369 -14.94 -11.53 -23.46
N TRP A 370 -14.96 -10.39 -22.75
CA TRP A 370 -13.83 -9.95 -21.92
C TRP A 370 -13.67 -10.77 -20.64
N VAL A 371 -14.77 -11.32 -20.13
CA VAL A 371 -14.75 -12.14 -18.92
C VAL A 371 -14.36 -13.59 -19.21
N LEU A 372 -14.63 -14.06 -20.41
CA LEU A 372 -14.38 -15.47 -20.76
C LEU A 372 -12.94 -15.95 -20.48
N PRO A 373 -11.86 -15.19 -20.80
CA PRO A 373 -10.50 -15.61 -20.49
C PRO A 373 -10.16 -15.60 -18.98
N VAL A 374 -10.95 -14.92 -18.15
CA VAL A 374 -10.72 -14.91 -16.69
C VAL A 374 -10.96 -16.30 -16.10
N ILE A 375 -11.89 -17.08 -16.67
CA ILE A 375 -12.22 -18.44 -16.19
C ILE A 375 -11.00 -19.36 -16.28
N PRO A 376 -10.40 -19.61 -17.46
CA PRO A 376 -9.23 -20.49 -17.55
C PRO A 376 -8.01 -19.92 -16.81
N LEU A 377 -7.84 -18.59 -16.73
CA LEU A 377 -6.77 -17.98 -15.94
C LEU A 377 -6.94 -18.27 -14.45
N ALA A 378 -8.14 -18.14 -13.90
CA ALA A 378 -8.42 -18.45 -12.51
C ALA A 378 -8.23 -19.95 -12.23
N LEU A 379 -8.69 -20.84 -13.12
CA LEU A 379 -8.49 -22.29 -12.98
C LEU A 379 -7.01 -22.68 -13.08
N ALA A 380 -6.25 -22.05 -13.97
CA ALA A 380 -4.81 -22.23 -14.05
C ALA A 380 -4.11 -21.72 -12.77
N GLY A 381 -4.57 -20.60 -12.19
CA GLY A 381 -4.10 -20.10 -10.90
C GLY A 381 -4.41 -21.07 -9.75
N ALA A 382 -5.61 -21.67 -9.74
CA ALA A 382 -5.99 -22.70 -8.77
C ALA A 382 -5.08 -23.93 -8.86
N TYR A 383 -4.83 -24.43 -10.06
CA TYR A 383 -3.93 -25.55 -10.30
C TYR A 383 -2.48 -25.22 -9.89
N ALA A 384 -1.97 -24.04 -10.27
CA ALA A 384 -0.65 -23.60 -9.89
C ALA A 384 -0.48 -23.49 -8.35
N ALA A 385 -1.51 -22.97 -7.66
CA ALA A 385 -1.51 -22.91 -6.19
C ALA A 385 -1.50 -24.32 -5.56
N TRP A 386 -2.25 -25.24 -6.14
CA TRP A 386 -2.33 -26.62 -5.66
C TRP A 386 -0.99 -27.36 -5.74
N ILE A 387 -0.22 -27.17 -6.80
CA ILE A 387 1.08 -27.85 -7.00
C ILE A 387 2.25 -27.08 -6.39
N ALA A 388 2.09 -25.81 -6.02
CA ALA A 388 3.18 -24.95 -5.50
C ALA A 388 3.92 -25.50 -4.27
N PRO A 389 3.28 -26.20 -3.32
CA PRO A 389 3.98 -26.79 -2.18
C PRO A 389 5.04 -27.81 -2.56
N GLU A 390 4.84 -28.59 -3.63
CA GLU A 390 5.77 -29.62 -4.09
C GLU A 390 7.13 -29.05 -4.55
N ALA A 391 7.16 -27.77 -4.93
CA ALA A 391 8.37 -27.08 -5.34
C ALA A 391 9.27 -26.65 -4.16
N ARG A 392 8.84 -26.87 -2.90
CA ARG A 392 9.60 -26.49 -1.71
C ARG A 392 10.57 -27.58 -1.31
N ALA A 393 11.83 -27.19 -1.05
CA ALA A 393 12.91 -28.12 -0.73
C ALA A 393 12.84 -28.63 0.72
N ASP A 394 12.35 -27.81 1.66
CA ASP A 394 12.27 -28.16 3.08
C ASP A 394 10.84 -28.53 3.48
N GLU A 395 10.72 -29.56 4.34
CA GLU A 395 9.46 -30.11 4.81
C GLU A 395 8.64 -29.09 5.59
N PHE A 396 9.27 -28.27 6.42
CA PHE A 396 8.58 -27.25 7.22
C PHE A 396 7.84 -26.24 6.33
N SER A 397 8.55 -25.67 5.36
CA SER A 397 7.93 -24.76 4.39
C SER A 397 6.86 -25.45 3.55
N ARG A 398 7.10 -26.72 3.13
CA ARG A 398 6.15 -27.47 2.31
C ARG A 398 4.80 -27.63 3.00
N VAL A 399 4.78 -28.00 4.28
CA VAL A 399 3.53 -28.14 5.06
C VAL A 399 2.79 -26.82 5.14
N LEU A 400 3.47 -25.73 5.51
CA LEU A 400 2.84 -24.42 5.62
C LEU A 400 2.29 -23.89 4.28
N TYR A 401 3.03 -24.09 3.20
CA TYR A 401 2.55 -23.73 1.86
C TYR A 401 1.39 -24.63 1.39
N ALA A 402 1.33 -25.89 1.81
CA ALA A 402 0.21 -26.77 1.52
C ALA A 402 -1.07 -26.29 2.20
N GLU A 403 -0.98 -25.85 3.45
CA GLU A 403 -2.13 -25.24 4.15
C GLU A 403 -2.58 -23.93 3.47
N MET A 404 -1.65 -23.06 3.07
CA MET A 404 -1.98 -21.83 2.35
C MET A 404 -2.58 -22.13 0.97
N SER A 405 -2.09 -23.15 0.26
CA SER A 405 -2.51 -23.48 -1.11
C SER A 405 -4.01 -23.81 -1.20
N PHE A 406 -4.59 -24.40 -0.16
CA PHE A 406 -6.03 -24.63 -0.06
C PHE A 406 -6.81 -23.30 -0.20
N TRP A 407 -6.42 -22.28 0.54
CA TRP A 407 -7.09 -20.97 0.54
C TRP A 407 -6.90 -20.23 -0.80
N VAL A 408 -5.69 -20.26 -1.35
CA VAL A 408 -5.40 -19.65 -2.67
C VAL A 408 -6.17 -20.35 -3.78
N THR A 409 -6.29 -21.67 -3.71
CA THR A 409 -7.11 -22.47 -4.64
C THR A 409 -8.59 -22.10 -4.51
N ALA A 410 -9.12 -22.03 -3.29
CA ALA A 410 -10.50 -21.60 -3.03
C ALA A 410 -10.76 -20.17 -3.54
N ALA A 411 -9.81 -19.25 -3.36
CA ALA A 411 -9.86 -17.90 -3.89
C ALA A 411 -9.96 -17.87 -5.42
N ALA A 412 -9.12 -18.62 -6.09
CA ALA A 412 -9.13 -18.72 -7.56
C ALA A 412 -10.44 -19.33 -8.08
N ILE A 413 -10.97 -20.36 -7.40
CA ILE A 413 -12.28 -20.95 -7.72
C ILE A 413 -13.41 -19.94 -7.53
N SER A 414 -13.38 -19.13 -6.45
CA SER A 414 -14.40 -18.09 -6.23
C SER A 414 -14.44 -17.07 -7.36
N ILE A 415 -13.26 -16.66 -7.85
CA ILE A 415 -13.13 -15.77 -9.02
C ILE A 415 -13.66 -16.45 -10.29
N ALA A 416 -13.38 -17.74 -10.51
CA ALA A 416 -13.88 -18.48 -11.65
C ALA A 416 -15.42 -18.58 -11.63
N ILE A 417 -16.02 -18.91 -10.48
CA ILE A 417 -17.48 -18.97 -10.30
C ILE A 417 -18.11 -17.61 -10.59
N ALA A 418 -17.54 -16.53 -10.04
CA ALA A 418 -18.01 -15.16 -10.27
C ALA A 418 -17.90 -14.78 -11.76
N ALA A 419 -16.84 -15.19 -12.45
CA ALA A 419 -16.67 -14.95 -13.87
C ALA A 419 -17.72 -15.68 -14.72
N VAL A 420 -18.06 -16.95 -14.40
CA VAL A 420 -19.14 -17.72 -15.06
C VAL A 420 -20.49 -17.04 -14.83
N ALA A 421 -20.79 -16.64 -13.59
CA ALA A 421 -22.04 -15.94 -13.27
C ALA A 421 -22.14 -14.59 -13.99
N ALA A 422 -21.05 -13.81 -13.99
CA ALA A 422 -20.99 -12.53 -14.70
C ALA A 422 -21.12 -12.69 -16.21
N PHE A 423 -20.54 -13.73 -16.81
CA PHE A 423 -20.74 -14.08 -18.22
C PHE A 423 -22.23 -14.24 -18.53
N GLY A 424 -22.97 -15.04 -17.76
CA GLY A 424 -24.41 -15.24 -17.92
C GLY A 424 -25.20 -13.93 -17.77
N LEU A 425 -24.87 -13.11 -16.76
CA LEU A 425 -25.50 -11.82 -16.54
C LEU A 425 -25.26 -10.84 -17.69
N PHE A 426 -24.06 -10.77 -18.24
CA PHE A 426 -23.75 -9.93 -19.41
C PHE A 426 -24.47 -10.41 -20.67
N ARG A 427 -24.59 -11.73 -20.89
CA ARG A 427 -25.40 -12.30 -21.97
C ARG A 427 -26.88 -11.95 -21.83
N ALA A 428 -27.38 -11.92 -20.59
CA ALA A 428 -28.73 -11.47 -20.25
C ALA A 428 -28.89 -9.92 -20.24
N LYS A 429 -27.89 -9.15 -20.71
CA LYS A 429 -27.85 -7.67 -20.76
C LYS A 429 -27.91 -7.00 -19.37
N ARG A 430 -27.60 -7.70 -18.29
CA ARG A 430 -27.57 -7.19 -16.91
C ARG A 430 -26.17 -6.71 -16.55
N LYS A 431 -25.77 -5.52 -17.01
CA LYS A 431 -24.42 -4.96 -16.89
C LYS A 431 -23.97 -4.82 -15.43
N PHE A 432 -24.71 -4.02 -14.65
CA PHE A 432 -24.32 -3.69 -13.27
C PHE A 432 -24.24 -4.92 -12.36
N PRO A 433 -25.22 -5.84 -12.35
CA PRO A 433 -25.09 -7.10 -11.61
C PRO A 433 -23.88 -7.94 -12.03
N GLY A 434 -23.54 -7.96 -13.32
CA GLY A 434 -22.36 -8.68 -13.82
C GLY A 434 -21.04 -8.09 -13.30
N VAL A 435 -20.90 -6.76 -13.30
CA VAL A 435 -19.73 -6.06 -12.73
C VAL A 435 -19.65 -6.27 -11.22
N LEU A 436 -20.79 -6.16 -10.52
CA LEU A 436 -20.86 -6.42 -9.08
C LEU A 436 -20.43 -7.87 -8.75
N MET A 437 -20.89 -8.84 -9.50
CA MET A 437 -20.54 -10.25 -9.29
C MET A 437 -19.03 -10.49 -9.44
N LEU A 438 -18.38 -9.88 -10.43
CA LEU A 438 -16.92 -9.96 -10.60
C LEU A 438 -16.18 -9.31 -9.44
N ALA A 439 -16.61 -8.13 -9.02
CA ALA A 439 -16.01 -7.45 -7.88
C ALA A 439 -16.15 -8.28 -6.59
N LEU A 440 -17.34 -8.83 -6.32
CA LEU A 440 -17.60 -9.68 -5.14
C LEU A 440 -16.74 -10.96 -5.16
N GLY A 441 -16.63 -11.62 -6.32
CA GLY A 441 -15.80 -12.83 -6.43
C GLY A 441 -14.33 -12.56 -6.17
N THR A 442 -13.82 -11.41 -6.63
CA THR A 442 -12.44 -10.98 -6.35
C THR A 442 -12.26 -10.61 -4.89
N MET A 443 -13.21 -9.87 -4.30
CA MET A 443 -13.17 -9.50 -2.87
C MET A 443 -13.14 -10.75 -1.99
N ILE A 444 -14.06 -11.68 -2.19
CA ILE A 444 -14.10 -12.96 -1.45
C ILE A 444 -12.79 -13.73 -1.67
N GLY A 445 -12.30 -13.77 -2.91
CA GLY A 445 -11.03 -14.41 -3.21
C GLY A 445 -9.87 -13.80 -2.44
N MET A 446 -9.79 -12.47 -2.34
CA MET A 446 -8.73 -11.80 -1.60
C MET A 446 -8.82 -12.02 -0.08
N GLU A 447 -10.03 -12.00 0.49
CA GLU A 447 -10.25 -12.36 1.89
C GLU A 447 -9.77 -13.79 2.19
N LEU A 448 -10.05 -14.74 1.30
CA LEU A 448 -9.55 -16.12 1.44
C LEU A 448 -8.02 -16.18 1.36
N VAL A 449 -7.38 -15.42 0.47
CA VAL A 449 -5.91 -15.35 0.40
C VAL A 449 -5.32 -14.75 1.67
N GLU A 450 -5.90 -13.67 2.19
CA GLU A 450 -5.44 -13.02 3.42
C GLU A 450 -5.58 -13.94 4.64
N HIS A 451 -6.71 -14.64 4.74
CA HIS A 451 -6.91 -15.64 5.79
C HIS A 451 -5.89 -16.80 5.67
N GLY A 452 -5.65 -17.29 4.46
CA GLY A 452 -4.65 -18.33 4.21
C GLY A 452 -3.22 -17.90 4.47
N TYR A 453 -2.92 -16.60 4.31
CA TYR A 453 -1.57 -16.07 4.53
C TYR A 453 -1.09 -16.25 5.98
N GLU A 454 -2.01 -16.29 6.96
CA GLU A 454 -1.66 -16.57 8.36
C GLU A 454 -0.96 -17.94 8.52
N ARG A 455 -1.26 -18.92 7.66
CA ARG A 455 -0.65 -20.25 7.71
C ARG A 455 0.86 -20.22 7.48
N ILE A 456 1.34 -19.25 6.70
CA ILE A 456 2.78 -19.05 6.50
C ILE A 456 3.41 -18.02 7.44
N SER A 457 2.67 -17.54 8.44
CA SER A 457 3.18 -16.58 9.43
C SER A 457 4.45 -17.06 10.14
N PRO A 458 4.66 -18.36 10.46
CA PRO A 458 5.92 -18.82 11.03
C PRO A 458 7.15 -18.54 10.16
N LEU A 459 6.97 -18.44 8.83
CA LEU A 459 8.04 -18.06 7.90
C LEU A 459 8.21 -16.54 7.79
N GLN A 460 7.15 -15.78 8.01
CA GLN A 460 7.12 -14.34 7.69
C GLN A 460 7.17 -13.43 8.92
N SER A 461 6.99 -13.98 10.12
CA SER A 461 6.89 -13.22 11.36
C SER A 461 7.77 -13.78 12.46
N GLY A 462 8.32 -12.91 13.29
CA GLY A 462 9.00 -13.28 14.55
C GLY A 462 8.05 -13.57 15.72
N PHE A 463 6.74 -13.72 15.47
CA PHE A 463 5.77 -13.94 16.55
C PHE A 463 6.08 -15.20 17.37
N ALA A 464 6.31 -16.35 16.72
CA ALA A 464 6.58 -17.59 17.41
C ALA A 464 7.85 -17.52 18.28
N VAL A 465 8.94 -16.95 17.77
CA VAL A 465 10.16 -16.76 18.57
C VAL A 465 9.95 -15.74 19.69
N SER A 466 9.08 -14.72 19.48
CA SER A 466 8.76 -13.76 20.55
C SER A 466 8.05 -14.42 21.74
N GLU A 467 7.14 -15.34 21.50
CA GLU A 467 6.43 -16.06 22.58
C GLU A 467 7.42 -16.94 23.39
N ALA A 468 8.34 -17.63 22.70
CA ALA A 468 9.38 -18.39 23.39
C ALA A 468 10.31 -17.49 24.22
N VAL A 469 10.68 -16.32 23.72
CA VAL A 469 11.49 -15.34 24.44
C VAL A 469 10.72 -14.77 25.64
N LYS A 470 9.43 -14.40 25.50
CA LYS A 470 8.59 -13.86 26.59
C LYS A 470 8.50 -14.79 27.78
N ALA A 471 8.47 -16.11 27.56
CA ALA A 471 8.43 -17.10 28.64
C ALA A 471 9.66 -17.02 29.57
N HIS A 472 10.76 -16.42 29.11
CA HIS A 472 12.03 -16.26 29.85
C HIS A 472 12.40 -14.81 30.11
N LEU A 473 11.57 -13.85 29.68
CA LEU A 473 11.86 -12.43 29.74
C LEU A 473 11.62 -11.89 31.16
N LYS A 474 12.63 -11.21 31.72
CA LYS A 474 12.53 -10.44 32.96
C LYS A 474 12.82 -8.96 32.65
N PRO A 475 12.42 -8.02 33.52
CA PRO A 475 12.69 -6.59 33.29
C PRO A 475 14.18 -6.30 33.03
N GLU A 476 15.06 -6.95 33.74
CA GLU A 476 16.54 -6.81 33.63
C GLU A 476 17.17 -7.63 32.50
N THR A 477 16.42 -8.45 31.78
CA THR A 477 16.94 -9.28 30.69
C THR A 477 17.46 -8.41 29.56
N ARG A 478 18.74 -8.58 29.20
CA ARG A 478 19.34 -7.96 28.01
C ARG A 478 18.96 -8.74 26.77
N LEU A 479 18.53 -8.02 25.73
CA LEU A 479 18.11 -8.60 24.47
C LEU A 479 19.11 -8.24 23.36
N TYR A 480 19.52 -9.23 22.58
CA TYR A 480 20.42 -9.07 21.46
C TYR A 480 19.83 -9.63 20.17
N SER A 481 20.17 -9.02 19.04
CA SER A 481 19.97 -9.55 17.70
C SER A 481 21.33 -9.65 17.03
N VAL A 482 21.79 -10.86 16.75
CA VAL A 482 23.17 -11.12 16.33
C VAL A 482 23.21 -11.60 14.88
N GLY A 483 23.94 -10.90 14.02
CA GLY A 483 24.12 -11.24 12.60
C GLY A 483 22.86 -11.12 11.74
N ASN A 484 21.73 -10.73 12.31
CA ASN A 484 20.48 -10.44 11.62
C ASN A 484 19.62 -9.46 12.42
N TYR A 485 18.53 -8.99 11.81
CA TYR A 485 17.46 -8.27 12.52
C TYR A 485 16.09 -8.76 12.08
N GLU A 486 15.31 -9.22 13.04
CA GLU A 486 13.95 -9.69 12.84
C GLU A 486 12.99 -8.50 13.05
N GLN A 487 12.53 -7.90 11.96
CA GLN A 487 11.79 -6.63 11.96
C GLN A 487 10.52 -6.62 12.83
N THR A 488 9.87 -7.77 12.98
CA THR A 488 8.61 -7.88 13.75
C THR A 488 8.85 -8.16 15.23
N LEU A 489 10.06 -8.61 15.61
CA LEU A 489 10.35 -9.09 16.95
C LEU A 489 10.25 -7.99 18.03
N PRO A 490 10.80 -6.77 17.86
CA PRO A 490 10.68 -5.69 18.85
C PRO A 490 9.23 -5.30 19.10
N PHE A 491 8.41 -5.25 18.05
CA PHE A 491 6.98 -4.98 18.19
C PHE A 491 6.28 -5.98 19.11
N TYR A 492 6.55 -7.28 18.94
CA TYR A 492 5.93 -8.30 19.77
C TYR A 492 6.51 -8.37 21.19
N LEU A 493 7.81 -8.13 21.36
CA LEU A 493 8.48 -8.07 22.67
C LEU A 493 8.19 -6.78 23.44
N LYS A 494 7.72 -5.73 22.77
CA LYS A 494 7.57 -4.37 23.30
C LYS A 494 8.89 -3.80 23.84
N ARG A 495 10.00 -4.24 23.26
CA ARG A 495 11.37 -3.90 23.67
C ARG A 495 12.32 -3.88 22.48
N THR A 496 13.29 -2.97 22.54
CA THR A 496 14.41 -2.92 21.59
C THR A 496 15.45 -3.99 21.91
N LEU A 497 16.24 -4.39 20.89
CA LEU A 497 17.34 -5.34 21.00
C LEU A 497 18.66 -4.65 20.64
N THR A 498 19.74 -4.97 21.37
CA THR A 498 21.08 -4.51 20.98
C THR A 498 21.52 -5.27 19.71
N LEU A 499 21.77 -4.55 18.62
CA LEU A 499 22.27 -5.12 17.38
C LEU A 499 23.74 -5.51 17.55
N VAL A 500 24.11 -6.68 17.02
CA VAL A 500 25.49 -7.19 17.03
C VAL A 500 25.83 -7.66 15.61
N ASP A 501 26.90 -7.11 15.03
CA ASP A 501 27.40 -7.48 13.70
C ASP A 501 26.32 -7.43 12.60
N TYR A 502 25.47 -6.38 12.62
CA TYR A 502 24.41 -6.15 11.65
C TYR A 502 24.27 -4.68 11.33
N VAL A 503 24.26 -4.31 10.05
CA VAL A 503 24.26 -2.92 9.58
C VAL A 503 23.01 -2.61 8.75
N ASP A 504 22.95 -3.00 7.47
CA ASP A 504 21.86 -2.77 6.50
C ASP A 504 21.19 -1.37 6.67
N GLU A 505 19.88 -1.30 6.85
CA GLU A 505 19.10 -0.07 7.02
C GLU A 505 19.45 0.76 8.28
N PHE A 506 20.21 0.20 9.22
CA PHE A 506 20.63 0.89 10.45
C PHE A 506 21.90 1.74 10.28
N GLN A 507 22.58 1.67 9.14
CA GLN A 507 23.90 2.27 8.92
C GLN A 507 23.96 3.74 9.39
N MET A 508 22.99 4.55 9.00
CA MET A 508 22.96 5.97 9.37
C MET A 508 22.77 6.16 10.88
N GLY A 509 21.80 5.45 11.48
CA GLY A 509 21.56 5.52 12.93
C GLY A 509 22.76 5.02 13.75
N GLN A 510 23.43 3.97 13.30
CA GLN A 510 24.63 3.42 13.94
C GLN A 510 25.83 4.37 13.87
N LEU A 511 26.02 5.06 12.73
CA LEU A 511 27.06 6.08 12.59
C LEU A 511 26.79 7.30 13.48
N SER A 512 25.53 7.69 13.64
CA SER A 512 25.13 8.82 14.47
C SER A 512 25.11 8.49 15.98
N GLU A 513 24.91 7.21 16.34
CA GLU A 513 24.74 6.75 17.73
C GLU A 513 25.60 5.48 18.00
N PRO A 514 26.95 5.55 17.90
CA PRO A 514 27.83 4.37 17.89
C PRO A 514 27.81 3.55 19.18
N GLY A 515 27.41 4.14 20.32
CA GLY A 515 27.33 3.43 21.61
C GLY A 515 26.11 2.52 21.79
N LYS A 516 25.16 2.50 20.81
CA LYS A 516 23.90 1.76 20.95
C LYS A 516 23.90 0.38 20.29
N TRP A 517 25.02 -0.05 19.73
CA TRP A 517 25.16 -1.32 19.05
C TRP A 517 26.58 -1.89 19.18
N ILE A 518 26.79 -3.16 18.84
CA ILE A 518 28.06 -3.86 18.87
C ILE A 518 28.51 -4.12 17.43
N ALA A 519 29.59 -3.48 17.01
CA ALA A 519 30.00 -3.47 15.60
C ALA A 519 30.57 -4.80 15.10
N LYS A 520 31.23 -5.58 15.98
CA LYS A 520 31.90 -6.83 15.62
C LYS A 520 31.36 -7.98 16.45
N LEU A 521 31.23 -9.15 15.82
CA LEU A 521 30.80 -10.35 16.49
C LEU A 521 31.75 -10.75 17.62
N ASP A 522 33.07 -10.51 17.47
CA ASP A 522 34.11 -10.84 18.45
C ASP A 522 33.95 -10.09 19.78
N ASP A 523 33.25 -8.95 19.78
CA ASP A 523 32.97 -8.15 20.98
C ASP A 523 31.72 -8.67 21.73
N PHE A 524 30.92 -9.54 21.12
CA PHE A 524 29.68 -10.06 21.69
C PHE A 524 29.90 -10.88 22.99
N PRO A 525 30.92 -11.78 23.12
CA PRO A 525 31.15 -12.50 24.36
C PRO A 525 31.35 -11.59 25.58
N ALA A 526 32.01 -10.46 25.43
CA ALA A 526 32.19 -9.49 26.52
C ALA A 526 30.84 -8.93 26.99
N ALA A 527 29.97 -8.55 26.08
CA ALA A 527 28.62 -8.06 26.38
C ALA A 527 27.70 -9.15 26.95
N TRP A 528 27.82 -10.38 26.42
CA TRP A 528 27.05 -11.54 26.91
C TRP A 528 27.39 -11.91 28.34
N ASN A 529 28.70 -11.90 28.68
CA ASN A 529 29.21 -12.33 30.00
C ASN A 529 28.95 -11.33 31.13
N ILE A 530 28.51 -10.09 30.84
CA ILE A 530 28.06 -9.16 31.88
C ILE A 530 27.05 -9.87 32.81
N PRO A 531 27.15 -9.74 34.16
CA PRO A 531 26.21 -10.39 35.09
C PRO A 531 24.73 -10.09 34.79
N GLY A 532 23.86 -11.09 34.98
CA GLY A 532 22.41 -10.98 34.77
C GLY A 532 21.92 -11.78 33.55
N PRO A 533 20.57 -11.87 33.39
CA PRO A 533 19.96 -12.63 32.33
C PRO A 533 20.15 -11.97 30.96
N ALA A 534 20.38 -12.80 29.96
CA ALA A 534 20.50 -12.36 28.57
C ALA A 534 19.86 -13.38 27.62
N ILE A 535 19.25 -12.86 26.55
CA ILE A 535 18.66 -13.64 25.46
C ILE A 535 19.14 -13.03 24.14
N ALA A 536 19.52 -13.88 23.18
CA ALA A 536 19.86 -13.42 21.84
C ALA A 536 19.03 -14.19 20.79
N VAL A 537 18.65 -13.48 19.73
CA VAL A 537 18.07 -14.09 18.53
C VAL A 537 19.13 -14.06 17.43
N ILE A 538 19.37 -15.21 16.83
CA ILE A 538 20.45 -15.47 15.88
C ILE A 538 19.93 -16.29 14.70
N PRO A 539 20.59 -16.29 13.53
CA PRO A 539 20.33 -17.29 12.48
C PRO A 539 20.69 -18.70 13.00
N PRO A 540 19.89 -19.73 12.72
CA PRO A 540 20.16 -21.10 13.18
C PRO A 540 21.54 -21.62 12.76
N ARG A 541 22.01 -21.23 11.57
CA ARG A 541 23.33 -21.58 11.03
C ARG A 541 24.51 -21.01 11.84
N ASP A 542 24.28 -19.99 12.64
CA ASP A 542 25.32 -19.30 13.41
C ASP A 542 25.41 -19.82 14.87
N VAL A 543 24.53 -20.76 15.30
CA VAL A 543 24.50 -21.32 16.65
C VAL A 543 25.86 -21.89 17.05
N ASP A 544 26.49 -22.70 16.20
CA ASP A 544 27.78 -23.30 16.49
C ASP A 544 28.92 -22.28 16.44
N LYS A 545 28.83 -21.28 15.56
CA LYS A 545 29.77 -20.15 15.51
C LYS A 545 29.75 -19.35 16.82
N ILE A 546 28.58 -19.08 17.36
CA ILE A 546 28.44 -18.38 18.65
C ILE A 546 28.99 -19.24 19.80
N ARG A 547 28.77 -20.56 19.77
CA ARG A 547 29.34 -21.48 20.79
C ARG A 547 30.85 -21.52 20.72
N ALA A 548 31.44 -21.49 19.52
CA ALA A 548 32.88 -21.46 19.33
C ALA A 548 33.56 -20.19 19.87
N LEU A 549 32.80 -19.09 20.05
CA LEU A 549 33.29 -17.89 20.72
C LEU A 549 33.34 -17.98 22.27
N GLY A 550 33.07 -19.17 22.84
CA GLY A 550 33.08 -19.37 24.30
C GLY A 550 31.82 -18.84 24.99
N VAL A 551 30.74 -18.64 24.26
CA VAL A 551 29.45 -18.18 24.79
C VAL A 551 28.63 -19.38 25.27
N GLU A 552 28.34 -19.45 26.57
CA GLU A 552 27.50 -20.52 27.14
C GLU A 552 26.03 -20.14 27.11
N PHE A 553 25.18 -21.02 26.54
CA PHE A 553 23.75 -20.80 26.40
C PHE A 553 22.96 -22.10 26.25
N ASP A 554 21.65 -21.99 26.50
CA ASP A 554 20.64 -22.97 26.14
C ASP A 554 19.82 -22.43 24.95
N VAL A 555 19.49 -23.32 23.99
CA VAL A 555 18.57 -22.97 22.90
C VAL A 555 17.14 -23.11 23.41
N ILE A 556 16.38 -22.01 23.41
CA ILE A 556 15.00 -21.98 23.91
C ILE A 556 13.97 -22.03 22.78
N HIS A 557 14.37 -21.73 21.55
CA HIS A 557 13.58 -21.85 20.33
C HIS A 557 14.48 -22.03 19.12
N SER A 558 14.03 -22.83 18.16
CA SER A 558 14.69 -22.94 16.85
C SER A 558 13.66 -23.27 15.77
N ASP A 559 13.64 -22.48 14.70
CA ASP A 559 12.94 -22.73 13.46
C ASP A 559 13.93 -22.61 12.28
N PRO A 560 13.57 -22.88 11.01
CA PRO A 560 14.50 -22.80 9.88
C PRO A 560 15.12 -21.41 9.64
N ARG A 561 14.56 -20.35 10.22
CA ARG A 561 15.03 -18.97 10.03
C ARG A 561 15.64 -18.35 11.28
N ARG A 562 15.23 -18.82 12.50
CA ARG A 562 15.55 -18.15 13.75
C ARG A 562 15.90 -19.17 14.84
N ALA A 563 16.89 -18.84 15.64
CA ALA A 563 17.13 -19.50 16.91
C ALA A 563 17.17 -18.45 18.03
N ALA A 564 16.51 -18.74 19.15
CA ALA A 564 16.63 -17.94 20.36
C ALA A 564 17.47 -18.70 21.38
N ILE A 565 18.51 -18.04 21.90
CA ILE A 565 19.43 -18.59 22.90
C ILE A 565 19.33 -17.79 24.19
N LYS A 566 19.37 -18.49 25.33
CA LYS A 566 19.31 -17.91 26.67
C LYS A 566 20.62 -18.20 27.39
N LYS A 567 21.18 -17.20 28.06
CA LYS A 567 22.37 -17.34 28.89
C LYS A 567 22.12 -18.38 29.99
N LYS A 568 23.05 -19.35 30.13
CA LYS A 568 23.02 -20.29 31.24
C LYS A 568 23.11 -19.51 32.55
N THR A 569 22.19 -19.73 33.44
CA THR A 569 22.34 -19.29 34.83
C THR A 569 23.38 -20.17 35.49
N SER A 570 24.53 -19.59 35.87
CA SER A 570 25.43 -20.28 36.78
C SER A 570 24.65 -20.54 38.08
N THR A 571 24.25 -21.76 38.28
CA THR A 571 23.94 -22.26 39.62
C THR A 571 25.27 -22.33 40.34
N PHE A 572 25.73 -21.20 40.93
CA PHE A 572 26.67 -21.35 42.03
C PHE A 572 25.92 -21.99 43.19
N PRO A 573 26.43 -23.05 43.78
CA PRO A 573 25.85 -23.67 44.97
C PRO A 573 25.84 -22.75 46.15
#